data_10dfdc3f029ccb931ece51703b20029d
#
_entry.id   10dfdc3f029ccb931ece51703b20029d
#
_cell.length_a   1.000
_cell.length_b   1.000
_cell.length_c   1.000
_cell.angle_alpha   90.00
_cell.angle_beta   90.00
_cell.angle_gamma   90.00
#
_symmetry.space_group_name_H-M   'P 1'
#
loop_
_entity.id
_entity.type
_entity.pdbx_description
1 polymer ?
#
loop_
_entity_poly.entity_id
_entity_poly.type
_entity_poly.pdbx_seq_one_letter_code
_entity_poly.pdbx_strand_id
1 'polypeptide(L)'
;MKTSLLAVTLSIIMCLGARADLKWEQTSIELHPAANDKQAIGHFKYENTGKTPVHFKSVHASCGCTTAQTQKDIVPPGDKGEITATFNIGDRTGTQIKTVTVETDESPNQKTVLTLKAEIPQQLEVTPNFVFWKQGDKPDSKTINVKVGKDFTVKHIKVTSSTPDFQTKVEEAGSGQFKIDVKPQDTNKVSASMLTIQPEDSQKVFYATARITNAPAAPVAPGGPTAPARPSAPTGQTH
;
A
#
# COMPACT_ATOMS: atom_id res chain seq x y z
N MET A 1 -72.61 -38.03 -32.83
CA MET A 1 -71.55 -38.16 -31.81
C MET A 1 -70.63 -37.00 -31.95
N LYS A 2 -70.69 -36.01 -31.04
CA LYS A 2 -69.83 -34.78 -31.04
C LYS A 2 -68.88 -34.92 -29.90
N THR A 3 -67.63 -35.13 -30.20
CA THR A 3 -66.50 -35.13 -29.22
C THR A 3 -65.95 -33.72 -29.05
N SER A 4 -66.25 -33.10 -27.90
CA SER A 4 -65.65 -31.82 -27.48
C SER A 4 -64.22 -32.06 -26.98
N LEU A 5 -63.25 -31.53 -27.66
CA LEU A 5 -61.87 -31.44 -27.15
C LEU A 5 -61.76 -30.24 -26.19
N LEU A 6 -61.55 -30.53 -24.92
CA LEU A 6 -61.27 -29.52 -23.88
C LEU A 6 -59.73 -29.21 -23.90
N ALA A 7 -59.33 -28.08 -24.44
CA ALA A 7 -57.97 -27.62 -24.42
C ALA A 7 -57.68 -27.03 -23.05
N VAL A 8 -56.89 -27.74 -22.24
CA VAL A 8 -56.32 -27.20 -20.97
C VAL A 8 -55.09 -26.46 -21.29
N THR A 9 -55.16 -25.12 -21.29
CA THR A 9 -53.99 -24.22 -21.37
C THR A 9 -53.31 -24.15 -20.04
N LEU A 10 -52.16 -24.83 -19.92
CA LEU A 10 -51.29 -24.79 -18.74
C LEU A 10 -50.50 -23.45 -18.77
N SER A 11 -50.99 -22.44 -18.03
CA SER A 11 -50.28 -21.18 -17.80
C SER A 11 -49.09 -21.43 -16.87
N ILE A 12 -47.87 -21.55 -17.43
CA ILE A 12 -46.63 -21.55 -16.68
C ILE A 12 -46.41 -20.11 -16.19
N ILE A 13 -46.77 -19.82 -14.94
CA ILE A 13 -46.41 -18.59 -14.24
C ILE A 13 -44.93 -18.69 -13.92
N MET A 14 -44.11 -18.06 -14.75
CA MET A 14 -42.70 -17.91 -14.53
C MET A 14 -42.53 -16.92 -13.36
N CYS A 15 -42.42 -17.44 -12.13
CA CYS A 15 -42.02 -16.62 -10.98
C CYS A 15 -40.63 -16.07 -11.23
N LEU A 16 -40.55 -14.86 -11.80
CA LEU A 16 -39.32 -14.06 -11.71
C LEU A 16 -39.10 -13.74 -10.24
N GLY A 17 -38.28 -14.56 -9.57
CA GLY A 17 -37.90 -14.34 -8.20
C GLY A 17 -37.31 -12.94 -8.05
N ALA A 18 -37.83 -12.14 -7.13
CA ALA A 18 -37.25 -10.87 -6.77
C ALA A 18 -35.84 -11.15 -6.20
N ARG A 19 -34.82 -10.69 -6.87
CA ARG A 19 -33.41 -10.81 -6.42
C ARG A 19 -32.87 -9.42 -6.10
N ALA A 20 -32.11 -9.35 -5.07
CA ALA A 20 -31.17 -8.25 -4.84
C ALA A 20 -30.04 -8.36 -5.87
N ASP A 21 -29.53 -7.27 -6.37
CA ASP A 21 -28.42 -7.23 -7.35
C ASP A 21 -27.70 -5.90 -7.27
N LEU A 22 -26.52 -5.91 -6.64
CA LEU A 22 -25.67 -4.72 -6.50
C LEU A 22 -24.71 -4.64 -7.68
N LYS A 23 -25.03 -3.78 -8.63
CA LYS A 23 -24.20 -3.51 -9.80
C LYS A 23 -23.17 -2.44 -9.49
N TRP A 24 -21.90 -2.77 -9.64
CA TRP A 24 -20.77 -1.84 -9.50
C TRP A 24 -20.47 -1.17 -10.84
N GLU A 25 -20.19 0.15 -10.82
CA GLU A 25 -19.68 0.84 -12.02
C GLU A 25 -18.29 0.29 -12.37
N GLN A 26 -17.45 0.11 -11.36
CA GLN A 26 -16.13 -0.50 -11.46
C GLN A 26 -15.73 -1.12 -10.11
N THR A 27 -15.00 -2.22 -10.16
CA THR A 27 -14.45 -2.90 -8.98
C THR A 27 -12.94 -2.68 -8.82
N SER A 28 -12.32 -1.97 -9.77
CA SER A 28 -10.90 -1.61 -9.73
C SER A 28 -10.74 -0.16 -10.15
N ILE A 29 -10.00 0.60 -9.34
CA ILE A 29 -9.68 2.01 -9.57
C ILE A 29 -8.18 2.18 -9.54
N GLU A 30 -7.63 2.88 -10.53
CA GLU A 30 -6.24 3.30 -10.56
C GLU A 30 -6.13 4.79 -10.24
N LEU A 31 -5.26 5.14 -9.30
CA LEU A 31 -5.01 6.50 -8.83
C LEU A 31 -3.54 6.87 -9.02
N HIS A 32 -3.31 8.12 -9.38
CA HIS A 32 -1.98 8.70 -9.54
C HIS A 32 -1.84 9.88 -8.56
N PRO A 33 -1.66 9.63 -7.26
CA PRO A 33 -1.50 10.69 -6.29
C PRO A 33 -0.25 11.52 -6.59
N ALA A 34 -0.29 12.81 -6.27
CA ALA A 34 0.90 13.65 -6.36
C ALA A 34 1.94 13.25 -5.30
N ALA A 35 3.18 13.68 -5.50
CA ALA A 35 4.30 13.30 -4.64
C ALA A 35 4.11 13.62 -3.15
N ASN A 36 3.39 14.67 -2.85
CA ASN A 36 3.15 15.16 -1.49
C ASN A 36 1.77 14.79 -0.93
N ASP A 37 0.97 14.03 -1.70
CA ASP A 37 -0.32 13.58 -1.22
C ASP A 37 -0.13 12.61 -0.05
N LYS A 38 -0.91 12.84 0.99
CA LYS A 38 -0.91 11.98 2.18
C LYS A 38 -1.82 10.78 2.03
N GLN A 39 -2.81 10.89 1.13
CA GLN A 39 -3.86 9.91 0.93
C GLN A 39 -4.16 9.73 -0.55
N ALA A 40 -4.58 8.52 -0.92
CA ALA A 40 -5.20 8.21 -2.19
C ALA A 40 -6.64 7.72 -1.91
N ILE A 41 -7.63 8.37 -2.53
CA ILE A 41 -9.04 8.13 -2.24
C ILE A 41 -9.72 7.60 -3.51
N GLY A 42 -10.30 6.41 -3.40
CA GLY A 42 -11.07 5.78 -4.46
C GLY A 42 -12.56 5.72 -4.12
N HIS A 43 -13.43 6.01 -5.10
CA HIS A 43 -14.87 6.00 -4.97
C HIS A 43 -15.45 4.88 -5.82
N PHE A 44 -15.90 3.81 -5.17
CA PHE A 44 -16.52 2.65 -5.80
C PHE A 44 -18.03 2.83 -5.80
N LYS A 45 -18.56 3.30 -6.93
CA LYS A 45 -20.01 3.55 -7.08
C LYS A 45 -20.76 2.28 -7.41
N TYR A 46 -21.97 2.19 -6.89
CA TYR A 46 -22.87 1.07 -7.11
C TYR A 46 -24.33 1.53 -7.26
N GLU A 47 -25.15 0.63 -7.83
CA GLU A 47 -26.60 0.76 -7.94
C GLU A 47 -27.25 -0.57 -7.62
N ASN A 48 -28.29 -0.57 -6.81
CA ASN A 48 -29.12 -1.76 -6.63
C ASN A 48 -30.08 -1.89 -7.81
N THR A 49 -29.72 -2.73 -8.79
CA THR A 49 -30.53 -3.03 -9.97
C THR A 49 -31.56 -4.13 -9.72
N GLY A 50 -31.56 -4.71 -8.52
CA GLY A 50 -32.49 -5.74 -8.10
C GLY A 50 -33.89 -5.20 -7.73
N LYS A 51 -34.72 -6.08 -7.19
CA LYS A 51 -36.10 -5.76 -6.77
C LYS A 51 -36.26 -5.78 -5.25
N THR A 52 -35.25 -6.18 -4.51
CA THR A 52 -35.21 -6.21 -3.04
C THR A 52 -34.08 -5.35 -2.51
N PRO A 53 -34.19 -4.82 -1.28
CA PRO A 53 -33.08 -4.09 -0.65
C PRO A 53 -31.83 -4.97 -0.51
N VAL A 54 -30.64 -4.36 -0.61
CA VAL A 54 -29.34 -4.97 -0.33
C VAL A 54 -28.85 -4.46 1.00
N HIS A 55 -28.38 -5.35 1.88
CA HIS A 55 -27.79 -4.99 3.18
C HIS A 55 -26.29 -5.28 3.15
N PHE A 56 -25.48 -4.31 3.52
CA PHE A 56 -24.04 -4.52 3.74
C PHE A 56 -23.80 -5.20 5.09
N LYS A 57 -23.32 -6.45 5.05
CA LYS A 57 -22.95 -7.22 6.24
C LYS A 57 -21.59 -6.80 6.78
N SER A 58 -20.64 -6.56 5.87
CA SER A 58 -19.31 -6.07 6.22
C SER A 58 -18.66 -5.32 5.07
N VAL A 59 -17.84 -4.33 5.43
CA VAL A 59 -16.95 -3.61 4.51
C VAL A 59 -15.58 -3.57 5.18
N HIS A 60 -14.64 -4.38 4.69
CA HIS A 60 -13.35 -4.59 5.36
C HIS A 60 -12.16 -4.35 4.44
N ALA A 61 -11.25 -3.47 4.86
CA ALA A 61 -10.00 -3.21 4.15
C ALA A 61 -8.92 -4.24 4.50
N SER A 62 -8.08 -4.59 3.53
CA SER A 62 -7.03 -5.61 3.66
C SER A 62 -5.87 -5.25 4.61
N CYS A 63 -5.77 -3.99 5.04
CA CYS A 63 -4.72 -3.51 5.95
C CYS A 63 -5.21 -2.33 6.79
N GLY A 64 -4.58 -2.10 7.94
CA GLY A 64 -4.82 -0.90 8.75
C GLY A 64 -4.39 0.42 8.10
N CYS A 65 -3.71 0.36 6.95
CA CYS A 65 -3.33 1.53 6.17
C CYS A 65 -4.44 2.03 5.23
N THR A 66 -5.55 1.31 5.15
CA THR A 66 -6.72 1.64 4.32
C THR A 66 -7.97 1.58 5.17
N THR A 67 -8.81 2.59 5.06
CA THR A 67 -10.16 2.60 5.63
C THR A 67 -11.17 2.53 4.50
N ALA A 68 -12.29 1.87 4.75
CA ALA A 68 -13.40 1.81 3.81
C ALA A 68 -14.70 2.20 4.52
N GLN A 69 -15.48 3.04 3.90
CA GLN A 69 -16.72 3.56 4.46
C GLN A 69 -17.84 3.47 3.43
N THR A 70 -19.03 3.06 3.87
CA THR A 70 -20.27 3.17 3.12
C THR A 70 -21.13 4.27 3.71
N GLN A 71 -21.89 4.93 2.86
CA GLN A 71 -22.83 5.99 3.30
C GLN A 71 -24.16 5.41 3.80
N LYS A 72 -24.47 4.15 3.42
CA LYS A 72 -25.73 3.49 3.71
C LYS A 72 -25.47 2.04 4.08
N ASP A 73 -26.15 1.55 5.10
CA ASP A 73 -26.11 0.13 5.45
C ASP A 73 -27.12 -0.69 4.62
N ILE A 74 -28.16 -0.03 4.11
CA ILE A 74 -29.23 -0.62 3.31
C ILE A 74 -29.38 0.18 2.02
N VAL A 75 -29.44 -0.51 0.90
CA VAL A 75 -29.61 0.05 -0.45
C VAL A 75 -30.93 -0.42 -1.04
N PRO A 76 -32.00 0.40 -1.03
CA PRO A 76 -33.28 0.07 -1.66
C PRO A 76 -33.14 -0.19 -3.17
N PRO A 77 -34.11 -0.88 -3.79
CA PRO A 77 -34.16 -1.05 -5.24
C PRO A 77 -34.08 0.30 -5.99
N GLY A 78 -33.22 0.36 -7.00
CA GLY A 78 -32.97 1.57 -7.81
C GLY A 78 -32.10 2.63 -7.15
N ASP A 79 -31.71 2.44 -5.89
CA ASP A 79 -30.87 3.38 -5.17
C ASP A 79 -29.39 3.23 -5.57
N LYS A 80 -28.67 4.36 -5.52
CA LYS A 80 -27.24 4.46 -5.79
C LYS A 80 -26.48 4.86 -4.55
N GLY A 81 -25.21 4.51 -4.52
CA GLY A 81 -24.30 4.92 -3.47
C GLY A 81 -22.86 4.67 -3.86
N GLU A 82 -21.97 4.85 -2.89
CA GLU A 82 -20.56 4.55 -3.07
C GLU A 82 -19.93 3.99 -1.80
N ILE A 83 -18.86 3.22 -1.99
CA ILE A 83 -17.89 2.90 -0.95
C ILE A 83 -16.67 3.75 -1.20
N THR A 84 -16.30 4.56 -0.23
CA THR A 84 -15.09 5.37 -0.26
C THR A 84 -13.96 4.58 0.41
N ALA A 85 -12.90 4.29 -0.34
CA ALA A 85 -11.68 3.67 0.17
C ALA A 85 -10.58 4.72 0.28
N THR A 86 -10.08 4.97 1.48
CA THR A 86 -9.00 5.93 1.74
C THR A 86 -7.72 5.18 2.13
N PHE A 87 -6.73 5.24 1.28
CA PHE A 87 -5.42 4.68 1.51
C PHE A 87 -4.45 5.76 2.03
N ASN A 88 -3.93 5.59 3.24
CA ASN A 88 -2.90 6.46 3.82
C ASN A 88 -1.53 6.08 3.23
N ILE A 89 -0.96 6.99 2.44
CA ILE A 89 0.26 6.74 1.67
C ILE A 89 1.48 6.57 2.59
N GLY A 90 1.67 7.47 3.57
CA GLY A 90 2.86 7.47 4.41
C GLY A 90 4.14 7.60 3.58
N ASP A 91 5.15 6.79 3.89
CA ASP A 91 6.45 6.79 3.20
C ASP A 91 6.50 5.84 1.98
N ARG A 92 5.36 5.33 1.54
CA ARG A 92 5.30 4.37 0.43
C ARG A 92 5.51 5.06 -0.91
N THR A 93 6.14 4.34 -1.83
CA THR A 93 6.38 4.74 -3.22
C THR A 93 6.06 3.59 -4.15
N GLY A 94 6.00 3.86 -5.46
CA GLY A 94 5.71 2.87 -6.49
C GLY A 94 4.27 2.36 -6.44
N THR A 95 4.03 1.24 -7.10
CA THR A 95 2.72 0.62 -7.20
C THR A 95 2.26 0.05 -5.86
N GLN A 96 1.15 0.52 -5.37
CA GLN A 96 0.48 0.00 -4.17
C GLN A 96 -0.90 -0.55 -4.55
N ILE A 97 -1.17 -1.78 -4.17
CA ILE A 97 -2.47 -2.41 -4.37
C ILE A 97 -3.11 -2.65 -3.01
N LYS A 98 -4.33 -2.16 -2.83
CA LYS A 98 -5.15 -2.34 -1.63
C LYS A 98 -6.50 -2.89 -2.02
N THR A 99 -7.06 -3.74 -1.19
CA THR A 99 -8.38 -4.33 -1.44
C THR A 99 -9.33 -4.01 -0.31
N VAL A 100 -10.59 -3.88 -0.68
CA VAL A 100 -11.73 -3.80 0.24
C VAL A 100 -12.66 -4.95 -0.09
N THR A 101 -12.92 -5.80 0.88
CA THR A 101 -13.90 -6.87 0.75
C THR A 101 -15.24 -6.38 1.26
N VAL A 102 -16.25 -6.47 0.41
CA VAL A 102 -17.63 -6.11 0.68
C VAL A 102 -18.46 -7.39 0.74
N GLU A 103 -19.19 -7.58 1.82
CA GLU A 103 -20.12 -8.70 1.96
C GLU A 103 -21.55 -8.17 2.08
N THR A 104 -22.47 -8.74 1.32
CA THR A 104 -23.88 -8.37 1.29
C THR A 104 -24.78 -9.58 1.60
N ASP A 105 -26.08 -9.34 1.70
CA ASP A 105 -27.10 -10.38 1.87
C ASP A 105 -27.78 -10.81 0.56
N GLU A 106 -27.28 -10.34 -0.60
CA GLU A 106 -27.90 -10.59 -1.91
C GLU A 106 -28.05 -12.07 -2.24
N SER A 107 -27.10 -12.88 -1.79
CA SER A 107 -27.13 -14.34 -1.94
C SER A 107 -26.24 -14.93 -0.83
N PRO A 108 -26.37 -16.20 -0.49
CA PRO A 108 -25.50 -16.81 0.50
C PRO A 108 -24.02 -16.56 0.14
N ASN A 109 -23.31 -15.81 0.98
CA ASN A 109 -21.89 -15.49 0.84
C ASN A 109 -21.51 -14.61 -0.36
N GLN A 110 -22.37 -13.70 -0.78
CA GLN A 110 -21.98 -12.74 -1.82
C GLN A 110 -20.86 -11.83 -1.31
N LYS A 111 -19.69 -11.94 -1.93
CA LYS A 111 -18.52 -11.13 -1.65
C LYS A 111 -18.07 -10.43 -2.92
N THR A 112 -17.83 -9.12 -2.82
CA THR A 112 -17.18 -8.34 -3.86
C THR A 112 -15.84 -7.84 -3.34
N VAL A 113 -14.79 -7.99 -4.13
CA VAL A 113 -13.47 -7.43 -3.83
C VAL A 113 -13.26 -6.19 -4.69
N LEU A 114 -13.17 -5.05 -4.03
CA LEU A 114 -12.84 -3.78 -4.65
C LEU A 114 -11.33 -3.59 -4.57
N THR A 115 -10.70 -3.18 -5.67
CA THR A 115 -9.25 -3.00 -5.78
C THR A 115 -8.91 -1.54 -6.01
N LEU A 116 -8.09 -0.99 -5.12
CA LEU A 116 -7.51 0.35 -5.26
C LEU A 116 -6.03 0.19 -5.59
N LYS A 117 -5.64 0.56 -6.80
CA LYS A 117 -4.26 0.62 -7.25
C LYS A 117 -3.80 2.07 -7.21
N ALA A 118 -2.73 2.35 -6.49
CA ALA A 118 -2.13 3.68 -6.43
C ALA A 118 -0.69 3.64 -6.97
N GLU A 119 -0.41 4.44 -7.99
CA GLU A 119 0.92 4.63 -8.56
C GLU A 119 1.55 5.87 -7.90
N ILE A 120 2.34 5.65 -6.85
CA ILE A 120 2.92 6.73 -6.05
C ILE A 120 4.29 7.10 -6.64
N PRO A 121 4.50 8.38 -7.02
CA PRO A 121 5.77 8.81 -7.58
C PRO A 121 6.93 8.59 -6.61
N GLN A 122 8.05 8.10 -7.13
CA GLN A 122 9.29 7.93 -6.39
C GLN A 122 10.17 9.18 -6.60
N GLN A 123 10.34 9.95 -5.53
CA GLN A 123 11.11 11.20 -5.59
C GLN A 123 12.62 10.96 -5.70
N LEU A 124 13.15 10.03 -4.92
CA LEU A 124 14.56 9.61 -4.98
C LEU A 124 14.67 8.10 -5.10
N GLU A 125 15.56 7.65 -5.96
CA GLU A 125 16.06 6.28 -6.01
C GLU A 125 17.44 6.25 -5.36
N VAL A 126 17.62 5.44 -4.31
CA VAL A 126 18.86 5.33 -3.54
C VAL A 126 19.45 3.94 -3.75
N THR A 127 20.60 3.84 -4.41
CA THR A 127 21.19 2.56 -4.82
C THR A 127 22.71 2.55 -4.67
N PRO A 128 23.28 1.59 -3.93
CA PRO A 128 22.60 0.70 -3.00
C PRO A 128 22.07 1.44 -1.77
N ASN A 129 21.04 0.93 -1.13
CA ASN A 129 20.53 1.46 0.13
C ASN A 129 21.24 0.88 1.37
N PHE A 130 22.27 0.05 1.13
CA PHE A 130 23.06 -0.60 2.17
C PHE A 130 24.53 -0.68 1.74
N VAL A 131 25.42 -0.19 2.59
CA VAL A 131 26.87 -0.33 2.43
C VAL A 131 27.48 -0.95 3.69
N PHE A 132 28.44 -1.84 3.52
CA PHE A 132 29.02 -2.54 4.66
C PHE A 132 30.52 -2.78 4.51
N TRP A 133 31.18 -2.94 5.64
CA TRP A 133 32.59 -3.35 5.79
C TRP A 133 32.63 -4.54 6.75
N LYS A 134 33.61 -5.39 6.57
CA LYS A 134 33.94 -6.39 7.58
C LYS A 134 34.82 -5.74 8.63
N GLN A 135 34.71 -6.20 9.85
CA GLN A 135 35.59 -5.77 10.94
C GLN A 135 37.06 -6.03 10.53
N GLY A 136 37.90 -4.99 10.64
CA GLY A 136 39.32 -5.02 10.24
C GLY A 136 39.58 -4.73 8.77
N ASP A 137 38.55 -4.50 7.93
CA ASP A 137 38.75 -4.04 6.54
C ASP A 137 39.43 -2.69 6.51
N LYS A 138 40.04 -2.33 5.38
CA LYS A 138 40.47 -0.95 5.15
C LYS A 138 39.25 -0.01 5.19
N PRO A 139 39.35 1.17 5.82
CA PRO A 139 38.28 2.15 5.90
C PRO A 139 38.10 2.92 4.58
N ASP A 140 38.00 2.21 3.47
CA ASP A 140 37.77 2.79 2.15
C ASP A 140 36.34 3.31 2.02
N SER A 141 36.17 4.42 1.29
CA SER A 141 34.84 4.95 1.01
C SER A 141 34.05 4.04 0.11
N LYS A 142 32.74 3.94 0.37
CA LYS A 142 31.76 3.29 -0.51
C LYS A 142 30.71 4.30 -0.94
N THR A 143 30.33 4.25 -2.20
CA THR A 143 29.44 5.23 -2.80
C THR A 143 28.00 4.70 -2.87
N ILE A 144 27.06 5.54 -2.46
CA ILE A 144 25.63 5.38 -2.68
C ILE A 144 25.21 6.37 -3.76
N ASN A 145 24.60 5.89 -4.83
CA ASN A 145 24.07 6.74 -5.88
C ASN A 145 22.62 7.10 -5.56
N VAL A 146 22.30 8.37 -5.74
CA VAL A 146 20.95 8.90 -5.59
C VAL A 146 20.53 9.51 -6.91
N LYS A 147 19.38 9.06 -7.42
CA LYS A 147 18.80 9.56 -8.66
C LYS A 147 17.44 10.20 -8.36
N VAL A 148 17.22 11.38 -8.85
CA VAL A 148 15.94 12.08 -8.76
C VAL A 148 14.96 11.48 -9.76
N GLY A 149 13.73 11.21 -9.31
CA GLY A 149 12.66 10.74 -10.16
C GLY A 149 12.33 11.75 -11.26
N LYS A 150 11.88 11.27 -12.42
CA LYS A 150 11.67 12.07 -13.65
C LYS A 150 10.71 13.26 -13.46
N ASP A 151 9.77 13.15 -12.53
CA ASP A 151 8.71 14.15 -12.29
C ASP A 151 9.08 15.13 -11.16
N PHE A 152 10.37 15.12 -10.72
CA PHE A 152 10.83 15.91 -9.60
C PHE A 152 12.06 16.76 -9.98
N THR A 153 12.18 17.88 -9.28
CA THR A 153 13.39 18.68 -9.31
C THR A 153 13.95 18.75 -7.89
N VAL A 154 15.15 18.25 -7.70
CA VAL A 154 15.89 18.32 -6.43
C VAL A 154 17.25 18.93 -6.75
N LYS A 155 17.54 20.08 -6.15
CA LYS A 155 18.82 20.78 -6.36
C LYS A 155 19.89 20.29 -5.39
N HIS A 156 19.51 20.08 -4.14
CA HIS A 156 20.43 19.65 -3.09
C HIS A 156 19.79 18.58 -2.22
N ILE A 157 20.61 17.71 -1.67
CA ILE A 157 20.23 16.73 -0.66
C ILE A 157 21.10 16.93 0.59
N LYS A 158 20.47 16.81 1.75
CA LYS A 158 21.16 16.77 3.04
C LYS A 158 21.28 15.31 3.47
N VAL A 159 22.48 14.91 3.90
CA VAL A 159 22.73 13.57 4.43
C VAL A 159 23.20 13.68 5.87
N THR A 160 22.56 12.90 6.75
CA THR A 160 22.90 12.86 8.17
C THR A 160 23.11 11.42 8.60
N SER A 161 24.21 11.13 9.27
CA SER A 161 24.49 9.84 9.90
C SER A 161 23.97 9.83 11.34
N SER A 162 23.32 8.74 11.76
CA SER A 162 22.81 8.61 13.13
C SER A 162 23.90 8.39 14.18
N THR A 163 25.14 8.07 13.75
CA THR A 163 26.32 7.92 14.60
C THR A 163 27.50 8.66 13.99
N PRO A 164 28.49 9.12 14.78
CA PRO A 164 29.69 9.74 14.25
C PRO A 164 30.66 8.74 13.58
N ASP A 165 30.41 7.43 13.70
CA ASP A 165 31.32 6.38 13.21
C ASP A 165 31.46 6.38 11.68
N PHE A 166 30.54 7.03 10.96
CA PHE A 166 30.55 7.13 9.50
C PHE A 166 30.50 8.58 9.06
N GLN A 167 31.48 9.00 8.30
CA GLN A 167 31.47 10.28 7.61
C GLN A 167 30.78 10.17 6.27
N THR A 168 30.03 11.19 5.90
CA THR A 168 29.34 11.26 4.61
C THR A 168 29.74 12.51 3.86
N LYS A 169 30.01 12.38 2.54
CA LYS A 169 30.22 13.48 1.63
C LYS A 169 29.24 13.36 0.47
N VAL A 170 28.57 14.45 0.14
CA VAL A 170 27.65 14.50 -0.99
C VAL A 170 28.32 15.23 -2.14
N GLU A 171 28.22 14.66 -3.34
CA GLU A 171 28.69 15.26 -4.59
C GLU A 171 27.55 15.23 -5.61
N GLU A 172 27.37 16.32 -6.34
CA GLU A 172 26.48 16.37 -7.51
C GLU A 172 27.18 15.69 -8.69
N ALA A 173 26.51 14.68 -9.27
CA ALA A 173 27.06 13.88 -10.35
C ALA A 173 26.38 14.16 -11.72
N GLY A 174 25.66 15.28 -11.83
CA GLY A 174 24.90 15.69 -12.99
C GLY A 174 23.47 16.09 -12.64
N SER A 175 22.66 16.46 -13.63
CA SER A 175 21.28 16.89 -13.41
C SER A 175 20.45 15.77 -12.76
N GLY A 176 20.04 16.00 -11.52
CA GLY A 176 19.21 15.05 -10.76
C GLY A 176 19.97 13.78 -10.31
N GLN A 177 21.28 13.83 -10.22
CA GLN A 177 22.09 12.72 -9.72
C GLN A 177 23.05 13.20 -8.64
N PHE A 178 23.12 12.44 -7.54
CA PHE A 178 24.03 12.68 -6.44
C PHE A 178 24.79 11.41 -6.09
N LYS A 179 26.00 11.57 -5.61
CA LYS A 179 26.81 10.51 -5.01
C LYS A 179 27.00 10.83 -3.54
N ILE A 180 26.79 9.86 -2.70
CA ILE A 180 27.05 9.93 -1.26
C ILE A 180 28.22 8.99 -0.98
N ASP A 181 29.39 9.55 -0.73
CA ASP A 181 30.52 8.76 -0.27
C ASP A 181 30.43 8.58 1.23
N VAL A 182 30.40 7.33 1.64
CA VAL A 182 30.31 6.91 3.05
C VAL A 182 31.64 6.29 3.44
N LYS A 183 32.28 6.84 4.46
CA LYS A 183 33.58 6.38 4.96
C LYS A 183 33.50 6.08 6.46
N PRO A 184 33.82 4.84 6.90
CA PRO A 184 33.93 4.55 8.32
C PRO A 184 35.17 5.23 8.92
N GLN A 185 35.07 5.69 10.16
CA GLN A 185 36.19 6.26 10.87
C GLN A 185 37.18 5.18 11.37
N ASP A 186 36.61 4.08 11.86
CA ASP A 186 37.35 2.90 12.34
C ASP A 186 36.55 1.65 12.01
N THR A 187 37.20 0.68 11.39
CA THR A 187 36.60 -0.61 11.04
C THR A 187 36.88 -1.72 12.06
N ASN A 188 37.71 -1.47 13.07
CA ASN A 188 38.03 -2.46 14.10
C ASN A 188 36.89 -2.68 15.08
N LYS A 189 35.90 -1.80 15.09
CA LYS A 189 34.73 -1.86 15.95
C LYS A 189 33.46 -2.09 15.13
N VAL A 190 32.67 -3.09 15.52
CA VAL A 190 31.32 -3.31 14.94
C VAL A 190 30.45 -2.08 15.23
N SER A 191 29.85 -1.53 14.19
CA SER A 191 28.99 -0.36 14.29
C SER A 191 27.95 -0.37 13.17
N ALA A 192 26.86 0.34 13.38
CA ALA A 192 25.80 0.54 12.38
C ALA A 192 25.27 1.98 12.47
N SER A 193 25.00 2.56 11.33
CA SER A 193 24.36 3.87 11.24
C SER A 193 23.27 3.87 10.20
N MET A 194 22.17 4.54 10.53
CA MET A 194 21.17 4.93 9.55
C MET A 194 21.58 6.28 8.95
N LEU A 195 21.65 6.31 7.64
CA LEU A 195 21.89 7.52 6.86
C LEU A 195 20.54 8.07 6.44
N THR A 196 20.22 9.26 6.91
CA THR A 196 19.02 10.00 6.54
C THR A 196 19.34 10.89 5.35
N ILE A 197 18.62 10.74 4.24
CA ILE A 197 18.79 11.48 3.00
C ILE A 197 17.55 12.32 2.79
N GLN A 198 17.66 13.62 2.86
CA GLN A 198 16.55 14.56 2.76
C GLN A 198 16.78 15.56 1.64
N PRO A 199 15.92 15.61 0.59
CA PRO A 199 15.91 16.71 -0.35
C PRO A 199 15.53 18.02 0.35
N GLU A 200 16.18 19.16 0.01
CA GLU A 200 15.95 20.44 0.68
C GLU A 200 14.48 20.92 0.59
N ASP A 201 13.83 20.66 -0.54
CA ASP A 201 12.48 21.13 -0.81
C ASP A 201 11.42 20.06 -0.51
N SER A 202 11.72 19.02 0.28
CA SER A 202 10.81 17.91 0.54
C SER A 202 10.69 17.60 2.03
N GLN A 203 9.45 17.26 2.43
CA GLN A 203 9.19 16.69 3.77
C GLN A 203 9.51 15.18 3.81
N LYS A 204 9.70 14.54 2.65
CA LYS A 204 10.01 13.10 2.58
C LYS A 204 11.47 12.86 2.88
N VAL A 205 11.71 11.80 3.63
CA VAL A 205 13.04 11.36 4.05
C VAL A 205 13.29 9.97 3.48
N PHE A 206 14.51 9.78 2.95
CA PHE A 206 14.96 8.50 2.42
C PHE A 206 16.08 7.96 3.30
N TYR A 207 16.29 6.65 3.27
CA TYR A 207 17.20 6.00 4.18
C TYR A 207 18.16 5.07 3.44
N ALA A 208 19.40 5.05 3.93
CA ALA A 208 20.37 4.02 3.63
C ALA A 208 21.02 3.56 4.94
N THR A 209 21.66 2.41 4.92
CA THR A 209 22.35 1.85 6.09
C THR A 209 23.84 1.67 5.80
N ALA A 210 24.68 2.12 6.73
CA ALA A 210 26.10 1.84 6.77
C ALA A 210 26.41 0.92 7.95
N ARG A 211 27.17 -0.16 7.74
CA ARG A 211 27.44 -1.13 8.79
C ARG A 211 28.85 -1.70 8.73
N ILE A 212 29.46 -1.88 9.90
CA ILE A 212 30.64 -2.70 10.12
C ILE A 212 30.21 -3.97 10.85
N THR A 213 30.52 -5.15 10.32
CA THR A 213 30.08 -6.44 10.86
C THR A 213 31.21 -7.45 10.84
N ASN A 214 31.22 -8.36 11.79
CA ASN A 214 32.13 -9.49 11.85
C ASN A 214 31.69 -10.70 11.01
N ALA A 215 30.50 -10.64 10.40
CA ALA A 215 30.00 -11.68 9.50
C ALA A 215 29.66 -11.08 8.13
N PRO A 216 29.71 -11.86 7.03
CA PRO A 216 29.18 -11.42 5.75
C PRO A 216 27.71 -11.01 5.92
N ALA A 217 27.34 -9.82 5.45
CA ALA A 217 25.93 -9.40 5.49
C ALA A 217 25.12 -10.37 4.60
N ALA A 218 24.16 -11.03 5.19
CA ALA A 218 23.14 -11.72 4.41
C ALA A 218 22.40 -10.69 3.55
N PRO A 219 22.09 -10.99 2.28
CA PRO A 219 21.29 -10.09 1.45
C PRO A 219 19.96 -9.86 2.15
N VAL A 220 19.72 -8.62 2.57
CA VAL A 220 18.43 -8.21 3.12
C VAL A 220 17.46 -8.19 1.95
N ALA A 221 16.52 -9.13 1.94
CA ALA A 221 15.37 -9.06 1.06
C ALA A 221 14.69 -7.68 1.24
N PRO A 222 14.19 -7.04 0.17
CA PRO A 222 13.49 -5.78 0.30
C PRO A 222 12.37 -5.95 1.31
N GLY A 223 12.48 -5.21 2.43
CA GLY A 223 11.60 -5.35 3.57
C GLY A 223 10.15 -5.10 3.19
N GLY A 224 9.38 -6.17 3.14
CA GLY A 224 7.95 -6.07 3.33
C GLY A 224 7.65 -5.44 4.71
N PRO A 225 6.51 -4.79 4.88
CA PRO A 225 6.17 -4.13 6.13
C PRO A 225 6.21 -5.16 7.28
N THR A 226 7.10 -4.94 8.25
CA THR A 226 7.10 -5.68 9.50
C THR A 226 5.74 -5.51 10.16
N ALA A 227 4.98 -6.58 10.24
CA ALA A 227 3.76 -6.62 11.04
C ALA A 227 4.11 -6.26 12.48
N PRO A 228 3.31 -5.43 13.16
CA PRO A 228 3.52 -5.11 14.56
C PRO A 228 3.46 -6.40 15.40
N ALA A 229 4.41 -6.56 16.29
CA ALA A 229 4.49 -7.69 17.23
C ALA A 229 3.17 -7.81 17.99
N ARG A 230 2.59 -9.01 17.96
CA ARG A 230 1.38 -9.34 18.70
C ARG A 230 1.72 -9.30 20.21
N PRO A 231 0.97 -8.57 21.03
CA PRO A 231 1.20 -8.60 22.46
C PRO A 231 0.94 -10.02 23.00
N SER A 232 1.89 -10.53 23.75
CA SER A 232 1.78 -11.81 24.46
C SER A 232 0.63 -11.76 25.45
N ALA A 233 -0.24 -12.76 25.40
CA ALA A 233 -1.34 -12.93 26.34
C ALA A 233 -0.79 -13.14 27.75
N PRO A 234 -1.43 -12.59 28.81
CA PRO A 234 -1.03 -12.84 30.18
C PRO A 234 -1.32 -14.30 30.54
N THR A 235 -0.31 -14.99 31.03
CA THR A 235 -0.43 -16.29 31.66
C THR A 235 -1.30 -16.15 32.91
N GLY A 236 -2.51 -16.71 32.86
CA GLY A 236 -3.36 -16.85 34.05
C GLY A 236 -2.72 -17.77 35.09
N GLN A 237 -2.49 -17.24 36.27
CA GLN A 237 -2.23 -18.01 37.45
C GLN A 237 -3.55 -18.56 37.96
N THR A 238 -3.64 -19.90 38.05
CA THR A 238 -4.68 -20.61 38.80
C THR A 238 -4.30 -20.63 40.26
N HIS A 239 -5.20 -20.17 41.11
CA HIS A 239 -5.35 -20.55 42.49
C HIS A 239 -6.62 -21.37 42.64
#